data_3087ac07b78fee447a31a09bc8229c85
#
_entry.id   3087ac07b78fee447a31a09bc8229c85
#
_cell.length_a   1.000
_cell.length_b   1.000
_cell.length_c   1.000
_cell.angle_alpha   90.00
_cell.angle_beta   90.00
_cell.angle_gamma   90.00
#
_symmetry.space_group_name_H-M   'P 1'
#
loop_
_entity.id
_entity.type
_entity.pdbx_description
1 polymer ?
#
loop_
_entity_poly.entity_id
_entity_poly.type
_entity_poly.pdbx_seq_one_letter_code
_entity_poly.pdbx_strand_id
1 'polypeptide(L)'
;MQRLLFSDPGFTKELARPPAAQFLKWIGNKQRFARRIISFFPDDFVAYYEPFLGSGAVLATLARPGSVGADSFAPLIEIWQTLARSPDTLKQWYKERWLLMMGQDKKTGYELIKQSYNSHPNAADLLFLCRSCYGGVVRFRQADGYMSTPCGIHRPSPTHEHHNPT
;
A
#
# COMPACT_ATOMS: atom_id res chain seq x y z
N MET A 1 -15.07 34.04 -21.53
CA MET A 1 -15.64 33.03 -20.63
C MET A 1 -15.58 31.69 -21.37
N GLN A 2 -14.45 30.98 -21.28
CA GLN A 2 -14.24 29.69 -21.97
C GLN A 2 -14.84 28.58 -21.09
N ARG A 3 -15.88 27.96 -21.58
CA ARG A 3 -16.48 26.73 -21.01
C ARG A 3 -15.55 25.56 -21.31
N LEU A 4 -14.88 25.01 -20.29
CA LEU A 4 -14.16 23.76 -20.41
C LEU A 4 -15.18 22.62 -20.60
N LEU A 5 -15.23 22.09 -21.80
CA LEU A 5 -16.02 20.94 -22.24
C LEU A 5 -15.32 19.64 -21.78
N PHE A 6 -15.51 19.22 -20.54
CA PHE A 6 -15.26 17.85 -20.10
C PHE A 6 -16.24 17.47 -18.98
N SER A 7 -17.53 17.57 -19.27
CA SER A 7 -18.55 16.86 -18.50
C SER A 7 -18.78 15.51 -19.20
N ASP A 8 -18.25 14.44 -18.66
CA ASP A 8 -18.74 13.11 -18.97
C ASP A 8 -20.12 12.97 -18.28
N PRO A 9 -21.24 12.92 -19.04
CA PRO A 9 -22.59 13.01 -18.46
C PRO A 9 -23.07 11.73 -17.76
N GLY A 10 -22.18 10.78 -17.48
CA GLY A 10 -22.55 9.45 -16.97
C GLY A 10 -21.85 9.01 -15.69
N PHE A 11 -21.12 9.90 -14.99
CA PHE A 11 -20.42 9.45 -13.77
C PHE A 11 -21.39 9.41 -12.57
N THR A 12 -21.90 8.23 -12.27
CA THR A 12 -22.41 7.89 -10.93
C THR A 12 -21.20 7.62 -10.02
N LYS A 13 -21.25 8.10 -8.77
CA LYS A 13 -20.25 7.75 -7.72
C LYS A 13 -20.30 6.23 -7.45
N GLU A 14 -19.83 5.44 -8.41
CA GLU A 14 -19.67 4.02 -8.19
C GLU A 14 -18.48 3.80 -7.24
N LEU A 15 -18.81 3.46 -6.00
CA LEU A 15 -17.79 3.14 -5.00
C LEU A 15 -17.37 1.70 -5.20
N ALA A 16 -16.07 1.48 -5.42
CA ALA A 16 -15.51 0.15 -5.40
C ALA A 16 -15.80 -0.54 -4.05
N ARG A 17 -15.96 -1.86 -4.07
CA ARG A 17 -16.04 -2.63 -2.84
C ARG A 17 -14.70 -2.48 -2.12
N PRO A 18 -14.65 -1.97 -0.89
CA PRO A 18 -13.39 -1.86 -0.17
C PRO A 18 -12.73 -3.23 -0.10
N PRO A 19 -11.40 -3.33 -0.29
CA PRO A 19 -10.69 -4.58 -0.09
C PRO A 19 -10.97 -5.12 1.31
N ALA A 20 -11.24 -6.42 1.44
CA ALA A 20 -11.51 -7.07 2.72
C ALA A 20 -10.33 -6.95 3.70
N ALA A 21 -9.11 -6.79 3.19
CA ALA A 21 -7.89 -6.58 3.96
C ALA A 21 -7.11 -5.38 3.42
N GLN A 22 -6.42 -4.69 4.32
CA GLN A 22 -5.51 -3.61 3.94
C GLN A 22 -4.32 -4.19 3.17
N PHE A 23 -4.07 -3.66 1.97
CA PHE A 23 -2.87 -4.01 1.21
C PHE A 23 -1.60 -3.61 1.97
N LEU A 24 -1.54 -2.37 2.44
CA LEU A 24 -0.49 -1.87 3.33
C LEU A 24 -1.09 -1.35 4.63
N LYS A 25 -0.56 -1.79 5.75
CA LYS A 25 -0.84 -1.19 7.05
C LYS A 25 0.05 0.03 7.23
N TRP A 26 -0.50 1.19 6.94
CA TRP A 26 0.20 2.47 7.00
C TRP A 26 -0.37 3.36 8.10
N ILE A 27 0.50 4.15 8.75
CA ILE A 27 0.08 5.08 9.80
C ILE A 27 -0.93 6.07 9.21
N GLY A 28 -2.00 6.36 9.94
CA GLY A 28 -3.04 7.28 9.47
C GLY A 28 -4.00 6.70 8.43
N ASN A 29 -4.03 5.37 8.24
CA ASN A 29 -4.93 4.71 7.30
C ASN A 29 -6.39 5.12 7.49
N LYS A 30 -7.04 5.56 6.41
CA LYS A 30 -8.42 6.05 6.37
C LYS A 30 -9.46 5.01 5.94
N GLN A 31 -9.10 3.71 5.80
CA GLN A 31 -9.98 2.70 5.22
C GLN A 31 -11.36 2.61 5.89
N ARG A 32 -11.42 2.75 7.22
CA ARG A 32 -12.69 2.73 7.97
C ARG A 32 -13.59 3.94 7.66
N PHE A 33 -12.99 5.03 7.23
CA PHE A 33 -13.66 6.31 7.00
C PHE A 33 -13.77 6.66 5.52
N ALA A 34 -13.16 5.90 4.62
CA ALA A 34 -13.04 6.26 3.21
C ALA A 34 -14.41 6.56 2.58
N ARG A 35 -15.42 5.69 2.79
CA ARG A 35 -16.78 5.93 2.28
C ARG A 35 -17.41 7.19 2.85
N ARG A 36 -17.24 7.44 4.15
CA ARG A 36 -17.75 8.65 4.80
C ARG A 36 -17.04 9.90 4.28
N ILE A 37 -15.73 9.85 4.04
CA ILE A 37 -15.00 10.95 3.43
C ILE A 37 -15.55 11.24 2.03
N ILE A 38 -15.73 10.21 1.21
CA ILE A 38 -16.24 10.35 -0.16
C ILE A 38 -17.69 10.88 -0.19
N SER A 39 -18.51 10.58 0.82
CA SER A 39 -19.89 11.10 0.89
C SER A 39 -19.97 12.62 1.01
N PHE A 40 -18.87 13.29 1.40
CA PHE A 40 -18.80 14.75 1.44
C PHE A 40 -18.27 15.36 0.15
N PHE A 41 -17.86 14.55 -0.84
CA PHE A 41 -17.41 15.09 -2.11
C PHE A 41 -18.62 15.57 -2.94
N PRO A 42 -18.47 16.65 -3.72
CA PRO A 42 -19.48 17.04 -4.71
C PRO A 42 -19.82 15.87 -5.63
N ASP A 43 -21.02 15.85 -6.20
CA ASP A 43 -21.42 14.80 -7.14
C ASP A 43 -20.82 14.99 -8.53
N ASP A 44 -20.51 16.23 -8.88
CA ASP A 44 -20.10 16.69 -10.20
C ASP A 44 -18.61 17.08 -10.32
N PHE A 45 -17.74 16.58 -9.42
CA PHE A 45 -16.31 16.90 -9.51
C PHE A 45 -15.65 16.24 -10.74
N VAL A 46 -14.75 16.97 -11.38
CA VAL A 46 -14.07 16.54 -12.62
C VAL A 46 -12.85 15.68 -12.35
N ALA A 47 -12.09 16.00 -11.30
CA ALA A 47 -10.81 15.32 -10.99
C ALA A 47 -10.67 15.11 -9.48
N TYR A 48 -9.93 14.04 -9.10
CA TYR A 48 -9.58 13.76 -7.73
C TYR A 48 -8.07 13.65 -7.57
N TYR A 49 -7.54 14.40 -6.62
CA TYR A 49 -6.12 14.40 -6.28
C TYR A 49 -5.95 14.10 -4.79
N GLU A 50 -5.15 13.09 -4.46
CA GLU A 50 -4.80 12.71 -3.08
C GLU A 50 -3.30 12.95 -2.85
N PRO A 51 -2.88 14.16 -2.39
CA PRO A 51 -1.46 14.53 -2.27
C PRO A 51 -0.74 13.89 -1.09
N PHE A 52 -1.47 13.25 -0.17
CA PHE A 52 -0.96 12.48 0.96
C PHE A 52 -1.54 11.07 0.90
N LEU A 53 -1.16 10.33 -0.14
CA LEU A 53 -1.76 9.06 -0.53
C LEU A 53 -1.69 8.01 0.60
N GLY A 54 -0.55 7.89 1.27
CA GLY A 54 -0.36 6.89 2.32
C GLY A 54 -0.80 5.49 1.90
N SER A 55 -1.78 4.94 2.61
CA SER A 55 -2.36 3.62 2.29
C SER A 55 -3.29 3.61 1.07
N GLY A 56 -3.50 4.72 0.39
CA GLY A 56 -4.39 4.83 -0.78
C GLY A 56 -5.85 4.50 -0.51
N ALA A 57 -6.29 4.55 0.73
CA ALA A 57 -7.61 4.03 1.12
C ALA A 57 -8.78 4.78 0.48
N VAL A 58 -8.70 6.11 0.38
CA VAL A 58 -9.76 6.93 -0.22
C VAL A 58 -9.75 6.77 -1.74
N LEU A 59 -8.59 6.91 -2.37
CA LEU A 59 -8.41 6.75 -3.81
C LEU A 59 -8.88 5.37 -4.28
N ALA A 60 -8.48 4.29 -3.59
CA ALA A 60 -8.88 2.93 -3.94
C ALA A 60 -10.38 2.67 -3.72
N THR A 61 -11.02 3.34 -2.75
CA THR A 61 -12.48 3.22 -2.52
C THR A 61 -13.26 4.02 -3.55
N LEU A 62 -12.77 5.19 -3.92
CA LEU A 62 -13.37 6.03 -4.96
C LEU A 62 -13.25 5.37 -6.34
N ALA A 63 -12.13 4.69 -6.61
CA ALA A 63 -11.83 3.93 -7.83
C ALA A 63 -12.15 4.68 -9.14
N ARG A 64 -12.02 6.01 -9.14
CA ARG A 64 -12.33 6.84 -10.30
C ARG A 64 -11.15 6.85 -11.28
N PRO A 65 -11.38 6.55 -12.58
CA PRO A 65 -10.37 6.72 -13.62
C PRO A 65 -9.82 8.17 -13.65
N GLY A 66 -8.52 8.32 -13.91
CA GLY A 66 -7.88 9.64 -13.93
C GLY A 66 -7.61 10.26 -12.56
N SER A 67 -7.94 9.57 -11.46
CA SER A 67 -7.53 10.01 -10.12
C SER A 67 -6.01 9.93 -9.94
N VAL A 68 -5.44 10.91 -9.25
CA VAL A 68 -4.00 11.03 -9.02
C VAL A 68 -3.69 10.94 -7.53
N GLY A 69 -2.87 9.98 -7.14
CA GLY A 69 -2.30 9.87 -5.80
C GLY A 69 -0.84 10.30 -5.78
N ALA A 70 -0.43 11.04 -4.77
CA ALA A 70 0.95 11.43 -4.53
C ALA A 70 1.32 11.28 -3.05
N ASP A 71 2.60 11.08 -2.77
CA ASP A 71 3.16 11.07 -1.42
C ASP A 71 4.64 11.48 -1.51
N SER A 72 5.18 12.06 -0.45
CA SER A 72 6.59 12.44 -0.40
C SER A 72 7.52 11.23 -0.18
N PHE A 73 6.96 10.08 0.23
CA PHE A 73 7.73 8.90 0.56
C PHE A 73 7.93 8.00 -0.67
N ALA A 74 9.06 8.19 -1.36
CA ALA A 74 9.35 7.56 -2.64
C ALA A 74 9.18 6.02 -2.67
N PRO A 75 9.67 5.22 -1.69
CA PRO A 75 9.46 3.77 -1.70
C PRO A 75 7.98 3.36 -1.63
N LEU A 76 7.13 4.16 -0.98
CA LEU A 76 5.69 3.92 -0.93
C LEU A 76 5.03 4.17 -2.29
N ILE A 77 5.41 5.26 -2.95
CA ILE A 77 4.90 5.59 -4.29
C ILE A 77 5.33 4.54 -5.32
N GLU A 78 6.55 4.03 -5.23
CA GLU A 78 7.02 2.95 -6.10
C GLU A 78 6.19 1.66 -5.91
N ILE A 79 5.77 1.32 -4.67
CA ILE A 79 4.83 0.21 -4.44
C ILE A 79 3.51 0.44 -5.18
N TRP A 80 2.93 1.64 -5.06
CA TRP A 80 1.65 1.96 -5.71
C TRP A 80 1.75 1.98 -7.23
N GLN A 81 2.84 2.54 -7.78
CA GLN A 81 3.10 2.53 -9.22
C GLN A 81 3.29 1.11 -9.75
N THR A 82 4.01 0.27 -9.01
CA THR A 82 4.23 -1.13 -9.38
C THR A 82 2.93 -1.93 -9.29
N LEU A 83 2.09 -1.70 -8.26
CA LEU A 83 0.77 -2.31 -8.17
C LEU A 83 -0.11 -1.97 -9.38
N ALA A 84 -0.07 -0.72 -9.84
CA ALA A 84 -0.89 -0.28 -10.97
C ALA A 84 -0.40 -0.83 -12.33
N ARG A 85 0.92 -1.03 -12.49
CA ARG A 85 1.52 -1.40 -13.78
C ARG A 85 1.80 -2.90 -13.92
N SER A 86 2.26 -3.53 -12.84
CA SER A 86 2.73 -4.91 -12.83
C SER A 86 2.56 -5.55 -11.44
N PRO A 87 1.34 -5.93 -11.05
CA PRO A 87 1.07 -6.51 -9.74
C PRO A 87 1.85 -7.82 -9.48
N ASP A 88 2.22 -8.57 -10.51
CA ASP A 88 3.02 -9.79 -10.37
C ASP A 88 4.46 -9.49 -9.90
N THR A 89 5.00 -8.33 -10.27
CA THR A 89 6.28 -7.85 -9.73
C THR A 89 6.25 -7.70 -8.21
N LEU A 90 5.15 -7.19 -7.64
CA LEU A 90 5.00 -7.11 -6.18
C LEU A 90 4.98 -8.50 -5.53
N LYS A 91 4.32 -9.46 -6.14
CA LYS A 91 4.31 -10.85 -5.66
C LYS A 91 5.71 -11.46 -5.68
N GLN A 92 6.47 -11.19 -6.76
CA GLN A 92 7.86 -11.63 -6.89
C GLN A 92 8.74 -10.99 -5.81
N TRP A 93 8.69 -9.67 -5.62
CA TRP A 93 9.44 -8.97 -4.57
C TRP A 93 9.16 -9.54 -3.18
N TYR A 94 7.89 -9.81 -2.89
CA TYR A 94 7.50 -10.40 -1.62
C TYR A 94 8.04 -11.82 -1.45
N LYS A 95 7.93 -12.66 -2.50
CA LYS A 95 8.42 -14.04 -2.51
C LYS A 95 9.94 -14.11 -2.29
N GLU A 96 10.71 -13.26 -2.95
CA GLU A 96 12.17 -13.20 -2.81
C GLU A 96 12.57 -12.91 -1.35
N ARG A 97 11.96 -11.90 -0.71
CA ARG A 97 12.23 -11.55 0.69
C ARG A 97 11.74 -12.62 1.64
N TRP A 98 10.63 -13.25 1.31
CA TRP A 98 10.15 -14.40 2.06
C TRP A 98 11.14 -15.56 2.05
N LEU A 99 11.65 -15.92 0.89
CA LEU A 99 12.65 -16.99 0.73
C LEU A 99 13.96 -16.64 1.46
N LEU A 100 14.41 -15.39 1.37
CA LEU A 100 15.57 -14.91 2.12
C LEU A 100 15.35 -15.05 3.63
N MET A 101 14.18 -14.66 4.13
CA MET A 101 13.82 -14.79 5.54
C MET A 101 13.77 -16.26 5.98
N MET A 102 13.20 -17.13 5.14
CA MET A 102 13.04 -18.57 5.46
C MET A 102 14.33 -19.37 5.34
N GLY A 103 15.33 -18.87 4.61
CA GLY A 103 16.68 -19.46 4.54
C GLY A 103 17.51 -19.28 5.82
N GLN A 104 17.00 -18.51 6.78
CA GLN A 104 17.59 -18.22 8.08
C GLN A 104 16.58 -18.55 9.19
N ASP A 105 16.94 -18.31 10.46
CA ASP A 105 15.87 -18.14 11.45
C ASP A 105 15.08 -16.84 11.14
N LYS A 106 13.80 -16.87 11.44
CA LYS A 106 12.86 -15.80 11.04
C LYS A 106 13.29 -14.41 11.50
N LYS A 107 13.86 -14.29 12.70
CA LYS A 107 14.29 -13.01 13.26
C LYS A 107 15.52 -12.49 12.53
N THR A 108 16.50 -13.34 12.32
CA THR A 108 17.73 -13.01 11.59
C THR A 108 17.42 -12.63 10.15
N GLY A 109 16.61 -13.42 9.43
CA GLY A 109 16.23 -13.10 8.07
C GLY A 109 15.45 -11.77 7.96
N TYR A 110 14.56 -11.49 8.91
CA TYR A 110 13.89 -10.19 8.98
C TYR A 110 14.87 -9.02 9.20
N GLU A 111 15.81 -9.18 10.14
CA GLU A 111 16.81 -8.15 10.43
C GLU A 111 17.72 -7.87 9.22
N LEU A 112 18.08 -8.88 8.43
CA LEU A 112 18.84 -8.71 7.19
C LEU A 112 18.07 -7.81 6.19
N ILE A 113 16.77 -8.07 5.98
CA ILE A 113 15.93 -7.26 5.08
C ILE A 113 15.79 -5.84 5.63
N LYS A 114 15.63 -5.68 6.96
CA LYS A 114 15.55 -4.38 7.60
C LYS A 114 16.86 -3.59 7.47
N GLN A 115 18.01 -4.24 7.59
CA GLN A 115 19.31 -3.62 7.36
C GLN A 115 19.49 -3.21 5.89
N SER A 116 19.10 -4.07 4.94
CA SER A 116 19.08 -3.75 3.51
C SER A 116 18.27 -2.48 3.25
N TYR A 117 17.04 -2.42 3.75
CA TYR A 117 16.18 -1.26 3.64
C TYR A 117 16.81 0.00 4.23
N ASN A 118 17.36 -0.08 5.44
CA ASN A 118 17.95 1.07 6.12
C ASN A 118 19.25 1.57 5.44
N SER A 119 19.97 0.70 4.75
CA SER A 119 21.13 1.07 3.95
C SER A 119 20.75 1.70 2.60
N HIS A 120 19.75 1.13 1.95
CA HIS A 120 19.26 1.55 0.63
C HIS A 120 17.73 1.42 0.57
N PRO A 121 16.99 2.45 1.03
CA PRO A 121 15.52 2.43 1.02
C PRO A 121 14.95 2.09 -0.36
N ASN A 122 14.12 1.06 -0.43
CA ASN A 122 13.51 0.57 -1.67
C ASN A 122 12.09 0.00 -1.43
N ALA A 123 11.30 -0.05 -2.48
CA ALA A 123 9.90 -0.47 -2.42
C ALA A 123 9.73 -1.95 -2.03
N ALA A 124 10.60 -2.81 -2.52
CA ALA A 124 10.48 -4.26 -2.32
C ALA A 124 10.71 -4.66 -0.86
N ASP A 125 11.75 -4.11 -0.22
CA ASP A 125 12.00 -4.32 1.20
C ASP A 125 10.91 -3.69 2.05
N LEU A 126 10.47 -2.45 1.71
CA LEU A 126 9.39 -1.77 2.41
C LEU A 126 8.10 -2.57 2.38
N LEU A 127 7.70 -3.08 1.21
CA LEU A 127 6.51 -3.92 1.06
C LEU A 127 6.55 -5.13 2.00
N PHE A 128 7.69 -5.83 2.03
CA PHE A 128 7.88 -6.98 2.88
C PHE A 128 7.83 -6.60 4.36
N LEU A 129 8.55 -5.54 4.76
CA LEU A 129 8.59 -5.07 6.14
C LEU A 129 7.21 -4.62 6.66
N CYS A 130 6.42 -3.90 5.85
CA CYS A 130 5.04 -3.52 6.20
C CYS A 130 4.14 -4.73 6.53
N ARG A 131 4.41 -5.88 5.94
CA ARG A 131 3.58 -7.08 6.11
C ARG A 131 4.12 -8.03 7.17
N SER A 132 5.41 -7.97 7.49
CA SER A 132 6.09 -8.92 8.39
C SER A 132 6.54 -8.32 9.72
N CYS A 133 6.53 -6.98 9.88
CA CYS A 133 6.89 -6.33 11.13
C CYS A 133 5.83 -6.51 12.23
N TYR A 134 6.24 -6.28 13.46
CA TYR A 134 5.36 -6.31 14.64
C TYR A 134 4.19 -5.34 14.49
N GLY A 135 2.98 -5.82 14.71
CA GLY A 135 1.75 -5.06 14.52
C GLY A 135 1.45 -4.65 13.06
N GLY A 136 2.36 -4.90 12.12
CA GLY A 136 2.24 -4.52 10.70
C GLY A 136 2.31 -3.03 10.44
N VAL A 137 2.87 -2.25 11.35
CA VAL A 137 3.04 -0.80 11.21
C VAL A 137 4.52 -0.47 11.29
N VAL A 138 5.10 -0.02 10.18
CA VAL A 138 6.48 0.45 10.16
C VAL A 138 6.60 1.78 10.88
N ARG A 139 7.70 1.93 11.63
CA ARG A 139 8.02 3.16 12.36
C ARG A 139 9.45 3.56 12.03
N PHE A 140 9.63 4.85 11.82
CA PHE A 140 10.92 5.46 11.53
C PHE A 140 11.34 6.35 12.68
N ARG A 141 12.62 6.33 13.02
CA ARG A 141 13.17 7.26 14.02
C ARG A 141 13.22 8.66 13.42
N GLN A 142 12.83 9.64 14.20
CA GLN A 142 12.84 11.04 13.73
C GLN A 142 14.25 11.58 13.49
N ALA A 143 15.24 11.07 14.25
CA ALA A 143 16.61 11.59 14.19
C ALA A 143 17.33 11.27 12.87
N ASP A 144 17.06 10.10 12.27
CA ASP A 144 17.84 9.59 11.14
C ASP A 144 17.01 8.82 10.10
N GLY A 145 15.68 8.74 10.29
CA GLY A 145 14.82 8.00 9.38
C GLY A 145 14.98 6.48 9.44
N TYR A 146 15.73 5.94 10.40
CA TYR A 146 15.97 4.51 10.54
C TYR A 146 14.66 3.75 10.81
N MET A 147 14.34 2.75 10.00
CA MET A 147 13.21 1.84 10.21
C MET A 147 13.50 0.93 11.40
N SER A 148 12.77 1.12 12.50
CA SER A 148 13.08 0.51 13.81
C SER A 148 12.13 -0.59 14.25
N THR A 149 11.02 -0.83 13.55
CA THR A 149 10.01 -1.81 13.96
C THR A 149 10.59 -3.23 13.96
N PRO A 150 10.42 -4.01 15.03
CA PRO A 150 10.93 -5.39 15.10
C PRO A 150 10.09 -6.36 14.29
N CYS A 151 10.59 -7.58 14.12
CA CYS A 151 9.89 -8.69 13.48
C CYS A 151 8.58 -9.04 14.20
N GLY A 152 7.53 -9.31 13.43
CA GLY A 152 6.25 -9.81 13.93
C GLY A 152 6.30 -11.32 14.16
N ILE A 153 6.28 -11.75 15.41
CA ILE A 153 6.47 -13.15 15.80
C ILE A 153 5.31 -14.07 15.33
N HIS A 154 4.10 -13.52 15.17
CA HIS A 154 2.85 -14.28 15.02
C HIS A 154 2.14 -14.12 13.68
N ARG A 155 2.81 -13.73 12.58
CA ARG A 155 2.11 -13.68 11.30
C ARG A 155 2.27 -14.99 10.52
N PRO A 156 1.12 -15.57 10.08
CA PRO A 156 1.16 -16.69 9.17
C PRO A 156 1.81 -16.28 7.86
N SER A 157 2.37 -17.27 7.20
CA SER A 157 2.89 -17.24 5.84
C SER A 157 1.97 -16.50 4.85
N PRO A 158 2.51 -16.04 3.72
CA PRO A 158 1.67 -15.59 2.61
C PRO A 158 0.69 -16.71 2.30
N THR A 159 -0.53 -16.30 2.03
CA THR A 159 -1.67 -17.17 1.74
C THR A 159 -1.25 -18.41 0.97
N HIS A 160 -1.48 -19.57 1.58
CA HIS A 160 -1.62 -20.80 0.83
C HIS A 160 -2.64 -20.54 -0.29
N GLU A 161 -2.23 -20.75 -1.52
CA GLU A 161 -3.17 -21.09 -2.58
C GLU A 161 -4.05 -22.18 -1.99
N HIS A 162 -5.33 -21.91 -1.87
CA HIS A 162 -6.30 -22.95 -1.62
C HIS A 162 -6.22 -23.93 -2.80
N HIS A 163 -5.39 -24.94 -2.66
CA HIS A 163 -5.57 -26.17 -3.41
C HIS A 163 -6.91 -26.73 -2.93
N ASN A 164 -7.93 -26.49 -3.71
CA ASN A 164 -9.20 -27.19 -3.58
C ASN A 164 -8.94 -28.60 -4.14
N PRO A 165 -8.93 -29.66 -3.35
CA PRO A 165 -8.92 -31.00 -3.91
C PRO A 165 -10.30 -31.24 -4.50
N THR A 166 -10.32 -31.53 -5.79
CA THR A 166 -11.44 -32.07 -6.55
C THR A 166 -11.96 -33.36 -5.90
#